data_6a1badab8b5faf201c3b881dac39335e
#
_entry.id   6a1badab8b5faf201c3b881dac39335e
#
_cell.length_a   1.000
_cell.length_b   1.000
_cell.length_c   1.000
_cell.angle_alpha   90.00
_cell.angle_beta   90.00
_cell.angle_gamma   90.00
#
_symmetry.space_group_name_H-M   'P 1'
#
loop_
_entity.id
_entity.type
_entity.pdbx_description
1 polymer ?
#
loop_
_entity_poly.entity_id
_entity_poly.type
_entity_poly.pdbx_seq_one_letter_code
_entity_poly.pdbx_strand_id
1 'polypeptide(L)'
;MDWLPRHIYTLKSEMMNRKKIAVRVIKEELTGFGFYQNGKEWFLGSDEVVFVLALQKSSFDDFLYFNVGIYIYSLSMITKTPKERECHIRTRLEDLFVHQIGRTPPNLYYTDTDEDFEKSLRILLRQFLCPLLSPLTNISGLKELYRNNVFSNSLVSREAREIISNQS
;
A
#
# COMPACT_ATOMS: atom_id res chain seq x y z
N MET A 1 -3.61 -24.75 36.61
CA MET A 1 -2.20 -24.45 36.28
C MET A 1 -2.19 -23.83 34.89
N ASP A 2 -2.26 -22.50 34.83
CA ASP A 2 -2.32 -21.76 33.56
C ASP A 2 -0.91 -21.50 33.05
N TRP A 3 -0.44 -22.37 32.17
CA TRP A 3 0.80 -22.20 31.42
C TRP A 3 0.50 -21.65 30.02
N LEU A 4 -0.07 -20.47 29.95
CA LEU A 4 -0.01 -19.69 28.70
C LEU A 4 1.14 -18.69 28.82
N PRO A 5 2.09 -18.69 27.88
CA PRO A 5 3.28 -17.86 27.99
C PRO A 5 2.89 -16.39 27.94
N ARG A 6 3.31 -15.60 28.93
CA ARG A 6 3.13 -14.13 28.99
C ARG A 6 3.57 -13.42 27.69
N HIS A 7 4.46 -14.04 26.93
CA HIS A 7 4.96 -13.55 25.64
C HIS A 7 3.87 -13.36 24.59
N ILE A 8 2.83 -14.23 24.54
CA ILE A 8 1.76 -14.14 23.54
C ILE A 8 0.85 -12.93 23.79
N TYR A 9 0.65 -12.54 25.05
CA TYR A 9 -0.17 -11.37 25.39
C TYR A 9 0.55 -10.06 25.08
N THR A 10 1.86 -9.99 25.28
CA THR A 10 2.66 -8.80 25.00
C THR A 10 2.71 -8.53 23.49
N LEU A 11 2.99 -9.54 22.68
CA LEU A 11 3.06 -9.43 21.22
C LEU A 11 1.71 -9.03 20.58
N LYS A 12 0.59 -9.58 21.05
CA LYS A 12 -0.75 -9.16 20.57
C LYS A 12 -1.09 -7.72 20.93
N SER A 13 -0.65 -7.25 22.08
CA SER A 13 -0.86 -5.87 22.53
C SER A 13 -0.06 -4.87 21.69
N GLU A 14 1.21 -5.15 21.43
CA GLU A 14 2.09 -4.30 20.62
C GLU A 14 1.60 -4.16 19.17
N MET A 15 1.15 -5.25 18.56
CA MET A 15 0.66 -5.22 17.21
C MET A 15 -0.72 -4.54 17.06
N MET A 16 -1.60 -4.67 18.06
CA MET A 16 -2.84 -3.88 18.09
C MET A 16 -2.52 -2.38 18.14
N ASN A 17 -1.42 -2.01 18.81
CA ASN A 17 -0.97 -0.64 18.89
C ASN A 17 -0.43 -0.14 17.53
N ARG A 18 0.44 -0.90 16.87
CA ARG A 18 0.97 -0.56 15.53
C ARG A 18 -0.12 -0.38 14.48
N LYS A 19 -1.17 -1.20 14.50
CA LYS A 19 -2.32 -1.01 13.62
C LYS A 19 -3.04 0.31 13.88
N LYS A 20 -3.25 0.69 15.13
CA LYS A 20 -3.86 1.99 15.49
C LYS A 20 -2.97 3.15 15.04
N ILE A 21 -1.67 3.03 15.25
CA ILE A 21 -0.68 4.01 14.78
C ILE A 21 -0.76 4.13 13.25
N ALA A 22 -0.74 3.01 12.53
CA ALA A 22 -0.81 3.02 11.07
C ALA A 22 -2.08 3.70 10.55
N VAL A 23 -3.25 3.38 11.10
CA VAL A 23 -4.52 4.00 10.72
C VAL A 23 -4.49 5.52 10.95
N ARG A 24 -3.99 5.96 12.11
CA ARG A 24 -3.85 7.37 12.44
C ARG A 24 -2.90 8.08 11.49
N VAL A 25 -1.70 7.53 11.28
CA VAL A 25 -0.67 8.12 10.42
C VAL A 25 -1.14 8.21 8.97
N ILE A 26 -1.74 7.15 8.42
CA ILE A 26 -2.30 7.17 7.06
C ILE A 26 -3.32 8.30 6.93
N LYS A 27 -4.24 8.42 7.89
CA LYS A 27 -5.24 9.48 7.87
C LYS A 27 -4.61 10.87 7.91
N GLU A 28 -3.65 11.10 8.79
CA GLU A 28 -2.97 12.39 8.94
C GLU A 28 -2.16 12.76 7.69
N GLU A 29 -1.44 11.80 7.10
CA GLU A 29 -0.53 12.05 5.98
C GLU A 29 -1.23 12.11 4.63
N LEU A 30 -2.28 11.31 4.40
CA LEU A 30 -2.86 11.12 3.07
C LEU A 30 -4.17 11.87 2.84
N THR A 31 -4.89 12.31 3.88
CA THR A 31 -6.15 13.05 3.70
C THR A 31 -5.97 14.33 2.87
N GLY A 32 -4.86 15.03 3.05
CA GLY A 32 -4.53 16.25 2.29
C GLY A 32 -4.33 16.01 0.77
N PHE A 33 -4.12 14.77 0.35
CA PHE A 33 -3.99 14.36 -1.05
C PHE A 33 -5.31 13.88 -1.67
N GLY A 34 -6.42 13.97 -0.94
CA GLY A 34 -7.73 13.54 -1.42
C GLY A 34 -8.08 12.08 -1.14
N PHE A 35 -7.30 11.40 -0.32
CA PHE A 35 -7.68 10.06 0.13
C PHE A 35 -8.94 10.09 0.98
N TYR A 36 -9.81 9.13 0.74
CA TYR A 36 -10.94 8.83 1.62
C TYR A 36 -10.89 7.38 2.11
N GLN A 37 -11.44 7.14 3.29
CA GLN A 37 -11.51 5.81 3.88
C GLN A 37 -12.90 5.20 3.70
N ASN A 38 -12.93 3.94 3.28
CA ASN A 38 -14.13 3.12 3.28
C ASN A 38 -13.81 1.77 3.92
N GLY A 39 -14.38 1.51 5.09
CA GLY A 39 -14.07 0.33 5.88
C GLY A 39 -12.62 0.30 6.36
N LYS A 40 -11.86 -0.68 5.88
CA LYS A 40 -10.45 -0.90 6.27
C LYS A 40 -9.45 -0.46 5.19
N GLU A 41 -9.91 0.18 4.15
CA GLU A 41 -9.13 0.56 2.98
C GLU A 41 -9.22 2.07 2.75
N TRP A 42 -8.17 2.63 2.16
CA TRP A 42 -8.07 4.03 1.74
C TRP A 42 -7.97 4.09 0.23
N PHE A 43 -8.65 5.06 -0.35
CA PHE A 43 -8.83 5.20 -1.79
C PHE A 43 -8.41 6.58 -2.25
N LEU A 44 -7.69 6.61 -3.36
CA LEU A 44 -7.41 7.81 -4.14
C LEU A 44 -7.68 7.49 -5.60
N GLY A 45 -8.56 8.23 -6.25
CA GLY A 45 -8.96 7.88 -7.60
C GLY A 45 -9.16 9.05 -8.53
N SER A 46 -9.15 8.73 -9.82
CA SER A 46 -9.61 9.53 -10.93
C SER A 46 -10.72 8.77 -11.66
N ASP A 47 -11.18 9.32 -12.80
CA ASP A 47 -12.15 8.63 -13.67
C ASP A 47 -11.56 7.41 -14.40
N GLU A 48 -10.24 7.29 -14.45
CA GLU A 48 -9.54 6.21 -15.14
C GLU A 48 -9.07 5.10 -14.21
N VAL A 49 -8.54 5.50 -13.04
CA VAL A 49 -7.79 4.61 -12.14
C VAL A 49 -8.10 4.93 -10.69
N VAL A 50 -8.27 3.92 -9.88
CA VAL A 50 -8.29 4.08 -8.42
C VAL A 50 -7.15 3.31 -7.78
N PHE A 51 -6.41 4.01 -6.91
CA PHE A 51 -5.40 3.47 -6.01
C PHE A 51 -6.06 3.08 -4.69
N VAL A 52 -5.75 1.89 -4.20
CA VAL A 52 -6.28 1.33 -2.96
C VAL A 52 -5.13 0.98 -2.03
N LEU A 53 -5.17 1.48 -0.81
CA LEU A 53 -4.24 1.09 0.26
C LEU A 53 -5.01 0.31 1.32
N ALA A 54 -4.55 -0.90 1.63
CA ALA A 54 -5.18 -1.78 2.60
C ALA A 54 -4.17 -2.27 3.64
N LEU A 55 -4.61 -2.36 4.91
CA LEU A 55 -3.81 -2.94 5.98
C LEU A 55 -4.21 -4.39 6.21
N GLN A 56 -3.23 -5.26 6.16
CA GLN A 56 -3.40 -6.69 6.42
C GLN A 56 -2.50 -7.12 7.58
N LYS A 57 -3.12 -7.74 8.60
CA LYS A 57 -2.38 -8.45 9.63
C LYS A 57 -1.89 -9.79 9.08
N SER A 58 -0.62 -10.13 9.33
CA SER A 58 -0.12 -11.47 9.07
C SER A 58 -0.87 -12.51 9.90
N SER A 59 -1.07 -13.70 9.34
CA SER A 59 -1.65 -14.84 10.07
C SER A 59 -0.59 -15.66 10.78
N PHE A 60 0.67 -15.51 10.39
CA PHE A 60 1.79 -16.35 10.85
C PHE A 60 2.79 -15.58 11.70
N ASP A 61 2.96 -14.29 11.43
CA ASP A 61 3.92 -13.42 12.06
C ASP A 61 3.23 -12.19 12.65
N ASP A 62 3.91 -11.50 13.56
CA ASP A 62 3.41 -10.25 14.15
C ASP A 62 3.65 -9.03 13.25
N PHE A 63 3.52 -9.21 11.94
CA PHE A 63 3.70 -8.14 10.97
C PHE A 63 2.38 -7.53 10.49
N LEU A 64 2.44 -6.23 10.20
CA LEU A 64 1.39 -5.48 9.54
C LEU A 64 1.84 -5.16 8.12
N TYR A 65 1.14 -5.72 7.13
CA TYR A 65 1.41 -5.49 5.73
C TYR A 65 0.57 -4.34 5.18
N PHE A 66 1.20 -3.54 4.33
CA PHE A 66 0.57 -2.47 3.57
C PHE A 66 0.39 -2.96 2.13
N ASN A 67 -0.82 -3.37 1.79
CA ASN A 67 -1.14 -3.84 0.45
C ASN A 67 -1.60 -2.69 -0.41
N VAL A 68 -1.16 -2.67 -1.65
CA VAL A 68 -1.56 -1.72 -2.66
C VAL A 68 -2.30 -2.44 -3.77
N GLY A 69 -3.45 -1.90 -4.14
CA GLY A 69 -4.20 -2.27 -5.32
C GLY A 69 -4.35 -1.09 -6.28
N ILE A 70 -4.27 -1.34 -7.57
CA ILE A 70 -4.58 -0.36 -8.61
C ILE A 70 -5.66 -0.96 -9.50
N TYR A 71 -6.80 -0.31 -9.53
CA TYR A 71 -7.94 -0.72 -10.34
C TYR A 71 -8.09 0.21 -11.53
N ILE A 72 -8.20 -0.36 -12.74
CA ILE A 72 -8.33 0.35 -14.00
C ILE A 72 -9.78 0.21 -14.47
N TYR A 73 -10.53 1.29 -14.49
CA TYR A 73 -11.97 1.26 -14.78
C TYR A 73 -12.32 0.75 -16.18
N SER A 74 -11.47 1.00 -17.18
CA SER A 74 -11.70 0.52 -18.55
C SER A 74 -11.64 -1.00 -18.70
N LEU A 75 -11.08 -1.72 -17.73
CA LEU A 75 -10.95 -3.19 -17.75
C LEU A 75 -12.12 -3.93 -17.13
N SER A 76 -12.93 -3.25 -16.35
CA SER A 76 -14.03 -3.92 -15.65
C SER A 76 -15.11 -2.92 -15.26
N MET A 77 -16.37 -3.32 -15.46
CA MET A 77 -17.53 -2.49 -15.11
C MET A 77 -17.96 -2.70 -13.66
N ILE A 78 -17.06 -2.50 -12.70
CA ILE A 78 -17.47 -2.47 -11.29
C ILE A 78 -18.02 -1.07 -11.00
N THR A 79 -19.29 -1.01 -10.63
CA THR A 79 -19.96 0.22 -10.19
C THR A 79 -19.73 0.56 -8.72
N LYS A 80 -19.01 -0.31 -7.98
CA LYS A 80 -18.71 -0.17 -6.56
C LYS A 80 -17.22 0.11 -6.37
N THR A 81 -16.87 0.71 -5.23
CA THR A 81 -15.48 0.85 -4.80
C THR A 81 -14.79 -0.52 -4.76
N PRO A 82 -13.74 -0.75 -5.57
CA PRO A 82 -13.08 -2.05 -5.63
C PRO A 82 -12.32 -2.32 -4.33
N LYS A 83 -12.28 -3.58 -3.90
CA LYS A 83 -11.39 -4.01 -2.83
C LYS A 83 -9.99 -4.23 -3.40
N GLU A 84 -8.95 -4.11 -2.56
CA GLU A 84 -7.55 -4.35 -2.98
C GLU A 84 -7.41 -5.67 -3.75
N ARG A 85 -8.04 -6.75 -3.28
CA ARG A 85 -7.99 -8.08 -3.93
C ARG A 85 -8.66 -8.16 -5.31
N GLU A 86 -9.47 -7.17 -5.68
CA GLU A 86 -10.18 -7.07 -6.97
C GLU A 86 -9.41 -6.18 -7.96
N CYS A 87 -8.29 -5.59 -7.53
CA CYS A 87 -7.48 -4.71 -8.34
C CYS A 87 -6.66 -5.47 -9.40
N HIS A 88 -6.41 -4.80 -10.52
CA HIS A 88 -5.69 -5.36 -11.66
C HIS A 88 -4.18 -5.41 -11.48
N ILE A 89 -3.63 -4.48 -10.66
CA ILE A 89 -2.25 -4.51 -10.21
C ILE A 89 -2.28 -4.60 -8.68
N ARG A 90 -1.53 -5.54 -8.11
CA ARG A 90 -1.48 -5.76 -6.67
C ARG A 90 -0.04 -5.94 -6.23
N THR A 91 0.35 -5.26 -5.17
CA THR A 91 1.72 -5.28 -4.66
C THR A 91 1.76 -4.97 -3.16
N ARG A 92 2.92 -5.08 -2.55
CA ARG A 92 3.22 -4.48 -1.26
C ARG A 92 3.65 -3.04 -1.45
N LEU A 93 3.36 -2.19 -0.47
CA LEU A 93 3.72 -0.77 -0.57
C LEU A 93 5.23 -0.59 -0.75
N GLU A 94 6.03 -1.33 0.00
CA GLU A 94 7.49 -1.31 -0.08
C GLU A 94 8.04 -1.75 -1.44
N ASP A 95 7.36 -2.66 -2.13
CA ASP A 95 7.79 -3.16 -3.45
C ASP A 95 7.75 -2.09 -4.55
N LEU A 96 6.90 -1.06 -4.38
CA LEU A 96 6.85 0.08 -5.29
C LEU A 96 8.14 0.91 -5.29
N PHE A 97 8.99 0.75 -4.28
CA PHE A 97 10.16 1.59 -4.07
C PHE A 97 11.50 0.88 -4.31
N VAL A 98 11.50 -0.42 -4.57
CA VAL A 98 12.71 -1.24 -4.72
C VAL A 98 13.63 -0.72 -5.83
N HIS A 99 13.06 -0.13 -6.88
CA HIS A 99 13.81 0.38 -8.03
C HIS A 99 14.04 1.89 -8.00
N GLN A 100 13.74 2.58 -6.90
CA GLN A 100 14.06 4.00 -6.77
C GLN A 100 15.57 4.21 -6.57
N ILE A 101 16.22 4.72 -7.59
CA ILE A 101 17.67 4.97 -7.57
C ILE A 101 18.02 6.04 -6.54
N GLY A 102 18.97 5.74 -5.64
CA GLY A 102 19.52 6.68 -4.69
C GLY A 102 18.73 6.90 -3.40
N ARG A 103 17.63 6.16 -3.18
CA ARG A 103 16.85 6.22 -1.94
C ARG A 103 16.47 4.82 -1.48
N THR A 104 16.75 4.52 -0.22
CA THR A 104 16.30 3.28 0.43
C THR A 104 15.09 3.58 1.31
N PRO A 105 13.94 2.94 1.06
CA PRO A 105 12.77 3.12 1.91
C PRO A 105 13.05 2.56 3.31
N PRO A 106 12.46 3.15 4.37
CA PRO A 106 12.57 2.61 5.71
C PRO A 106 11.91 1.23 5.77
N ASN A 107 12.54 0.32 6.49
CA ASN A 107 11.99 -1.00 6.72
C ASN A 107 11.04 -0.98 7.93
N LEU A 108 9.76 -1.17 7.70
CA LEU A 108 8.74 -1.13 8.75
C LEU A 108 8.72 -2.40 9.61
N TYR A 109 9.30 -3.51 9.13
CA TYR A 109 9.25 -4.80 9.81
C TYR A 109 10.30 -4.92 10.93
N TYR A 110 11.38 -4.17 10.84
CA TYR A 110 12.52 -4.22 11.78
C TYR A 110 12.63 -2.96 12.64
N THR A 111 11.49 -2.38 13.01
CA THR A 111 11.45 -1.27 13.96
C THR A 111 11.32 -1.83 15.39
N ASP A 112 12.18 -1.35 16.28
CA ASP A 112 12.26 -1.87 17.66
C ASP A 112 11.12 -1.33 18.55
N THR A 113 10.70 -0.10 18.28
CA THR A 113 9.66 0.59 19.08
C THR A 113 8.48 1.04 18.22
N ASP A 114 7.36 1.34 18.85
CA ASP A 114 6.20 1.95 18.22
C ASP A 114 6.50 3.35 17.68
N GLU A 115 7.40 4.10 18.35
CA GLU A 115 7.84 5.42 17.92
C GLU A 115 8.69 5.33 16.64
N ASP A 116 9.61 4.37 16.56
CA ASP A 116 10.40 4.12 15.35
C ASP A 116 9.53 3.65 14.19
N PHE A 117 8.53 2.81 14.48
CA PHE A 117 7.54 2.39 13.49
C PHE A 117 6.75 3.59 12.94
N GLU A 118 6.23 4.46 13.81
CA GLU A 118 5.50 5.66 13.41
C GLU A 118 6.36 6.58 12.55
N LYS A 119 7.57 6.89 12.98
CA LYS A 119 8.53 7.73 12.27
C LYS A 119 8.85 7.16 10.89
N SER A 120 9.15 5.87 10.82
CA SER A 120 9.46 5.16 9.57
C SER A 120 8.27 5.17 8.61
N LEU A 121 7.06 4.95 9.11
CA LEU A 121 5.84 4.99 8.31
C LEU A 121 5.58 6.40 7.75
N ARG A 122 5.77 7.46 8.54
CA ARG A 122 5.64 8.84 8.06
C ARG A 122 6.65 9.16 6.94
N ILE A 123 7.89 8.71 7.10
CA ILE A 123 8.92 8.86 6.06
C ILE A 123 8.49 8.13 4.79
N LEU A 124 8.04 6.86 4.92
CA LEU A 124 7.61 6.05 3.79
C LEU A 124 6.46 6.72 3.01
N LEU A 125 5.45 7.21 3.71
CA LEU A 125 4.31 7.87 3.08
C LEU A 125 4.71 9.21 2.44
N ARG A 126 5.37 10.10 3.18
CA ARG A 126 5.70 11.46 2.70
C ARG A 126 6.74 11.48 1.58
N GLN A 127 7.82 10.74 1.75
CA GLN A 127 8.99 10.84 0.86
C GLN A 127 8.97 9.84 -0.28
N PHE A 128 8.24 8.73 -0.15
CA PHE A 128 8.21 7.67 -1.15
C PHE A 128 6.84 7.53 -1.82
N LEU A 129 5.75 7.44 -1.07
CA LEU A 129 4.43 7.26 -1.68
C LEU A 129 3.88 8.57 -2.28
N CYS A 130 3.89 9.67 -1.53
CA CYS A 130 3.28 10.91 -2.01
C CYS A 130 3.79 11.38 -3.38
N PRO A 131 5.09 11.30 -3.70
CA PRO A 131 5.59 11.64 -5.04
C PRO A 131 5.07 10.74 -6.16
N LEU A 132 4.64 9.51 -5.85
CA LEU A 132 4.10 8.56 -6.82
C LEU A 132 2.58 8.62 -6.99
N LEU A 133 1.85 9.35 -6.15
CA LEU A 133 0.39 9.36 -6.18
C LEU A 133 -0.18 9.83 -7.52
N SER A 134 0.39 10.88 -8.10
CA SER A 134 -0.06 11.37 -9.40
C SER A 134 0.09 10.31 -10.50
N PRO A 135 1.26 9.71 -10.75
CA PRO A 135 1.39 8.66 -11.77
C PRO A 135 0.63 7.36 -11.42
N LEU A 136 0.39 7.07 -10.13
CA LEU A 136 -0.37 5.87 -9.73
C LEU A 136 -1.88 5.98 -9.97
N THR A 137 -2.40 7.15 -10.29
CA THR A 137 -3.84 7.41 -10.46
C THR A 137 -4.26 7.77 -11.88
N ASN A 138 -3.40 7.55 -12.88
CA ASN A 138 -3.75 7.74 -14.29
C ASN A 138 -3.00 6.75 -15.18
N ILE A 139 -3.57 6.44 -16.34
CA ILE A 139 -3.03 5.43 -17.28
C ILE A 139 -1.64 5.81 -17.81
N SER A 140 -1.41 7.07 -18.15
CA SER A 140 -0.12 7.54 -18.66
C SER A 140 0.99 7.34 -17.61
N GLY A 141 0.71 7.70 -16.36
CA GLY A 141 1.63 7.48 -15.25
C GLY A 141 1.90 6.00 -14.99
N LEU A 142 0.88 5.13 -15.08
CA LEU A 142 1.07 3.69 -14.93
C LEU A 142 1.97 3.12 -16.03
N LYS A 143 1.85 3.59 -17.28
CA LYS A 143 2.75 3.21 -18.38
C LYS A 143 4.20 3.61 -18.09
N GLU A 144 4.41 4.81 -17.56
CA GLU A 144 5.74 5.28 -17.17
C GLU A 144 6.33 4.46 -16.04
N LEU A 145 5.56 4.22 -14.97
CA LEU A 145 5.98 3.38 -13.85
C LEU A 145 6.30 1.95 -14.29
N TYR A 146 5.51 1.39 -15.21
CA TYR A 146 5.76 0.06 -15.77
C TYR A 146 7.09 0.02 -16.56
N ARG A 147 7.36 1.01 -17.41
CA ARG A 147 8.63 1.13 -18.14
C ARG A 147 9.85 1.28 -17.22
N ASN A 148 9.66 1.91 -16.07
CA ASN A 148 10.67 2.08 -15.04
C ASN A 148 10.77 0.88 -14.07
N ASN A 149 10.15 -0.25 -14.41
CA ASN A 149 10.15 -1.50 -13.63
C ASN A 149 9.58 -1.39 -12.20
N VAL A 150 8.78 -0.38 -11.90
CA VAL A 150 8.18 -0.19 -10.57
C VAL A 150 7.29 -1.37 -10.18
N PHE A 151 6.66 -2.03 -11.16
CA PHE A 151 5.79 -3.18 -10.94
C PHE A 151 6.45 -4.54 -11.12
N SER A 152 7.79 -4.63 -11.11
CA SER A 152 8.51 -5.90 -11.32
C SER A 152 8.21 -6.96 -10.28
N ASN A 153 7.91 -6.56 -9.04
CA ASN A 153 7.53 -7.44 -7.93
C ASN A 153 6.01 -7.49 -7.70
N SER A 154 5.22 -6.98 -8.64
CA SER A 154 3.77 -6.88 -8.51
C SER A 154 3.04 -7.98 -9.27
N LEU A 155 1.87 -8.37 -8.77
CA LEU A 155 0.91 -9.15 -9.55
C LEU A 155 0.18 -8.20 -10.50
N VAL A 156 0.43 -8.32 -11.79
CA VAL A 156 -0.20 -7.53 -12.84
C VAL A 156 -1.08 -8.45 -13.67
N SER A 157 -2.39 -8.18 -13.76
CA SER A 157 -3.29 -8.96 -14.59
C SER A 157 -2.87 -8.86 -16.07
N ARG A 158 -3.26 -9.85 -16.87
CA ARG A 158 -2.93 -9.86 -18.32
C ARG A 158 -3.48 -8.62 -19.01
N GLU A 159 -4.73 -8.28 -18.73
CA GLU A 159 -5.43 -7.15 -19.33
C GLU A 159 -4.77 -5.81 -18.94
N ALA A 160 -4.39 -5.65 -17.68
CA ALA A 160 -3.67 -4.47 -17.22
C ALA A 160 -2.32 -4.35 -17.92
N ARG A 161 -1.59 -5.47 -18.05
CA ARG A 161 -0.30 -5.50 -18.74
C ARG A 161 -0.43 -5.07 -20.20
N GLU A 162 -1.45 -5.52 -20.91
CA GLU A 162 -1.72 -5.10 -22.30
C GLU A 162 -1.92 -3.58 -22.41
N ILE A 163 -2.62 -2.94 -21.45
CA ILE A 163 -2.82 -1.49 -21.44
C ILE A 163 -1.54 -0.72 -21.13
N ILE A 164 -0.81 -1.13 -20.06
CA ILE A 164 0.32 -0.33 -19.56
C ILE A 164 1.63 -0.59 -20.32
N SER A 165 1.77 -1.71 -21.04
CA SER A 165 2.93 -2.00 -21.88
C SER A 165 2.84 -1.40 -23.30
N ASN A 166 1.63 -1.11 -23.79
CA ASN A 166 1.44 -0.57 -25.13
C ASN A 166 1.97 0.87 -25.23
N GLN A 167 2.90 1.05 -26.16
CA GLN A 167 3.34 2.37 -26.62
C GLN A 167 2.25 2.92 -27.55
N SER A 168 1.49 3.89 -27.11
CA SER A 168 0.71 4.75 -28.01
C SER A 168 1.50 6.00 -28.28
#